data_7871f9715f7c4d6b613699e218e8b5cc
#
_entry.id   7871f9715f7c4d6b613699e218e8b5cc
#
_cell.length_a   1.000
_cell.length_b   1.000
_cell.length_c   1.000
_cell.angle_alpha   90.00
_cell.angle_beta   90.00
_cell.angle_gamma   90.00
#
_symmetry.space_group_name_H-M   'P 1'
#
loop_
_entity.id
_entity.type
_entity.pdbx_description
1 polymer ?
#
loop_
_entity_poly.entity_id
_entity_poly.type
_entity_poly.pdbx_seq_one_letter_code
_entity_poly.pdbx_strand_id
1 'polypeptide(L)'
;MDSASKHIADVFTDLHKIGEGTYGTVYKVRTKQDGELKALKQIRLNQGCEGVPSTCIREVCLLKELTHPNIVHLEDVMIHKGRKLYLIFEFIDQDLKMLLERLSPRPLPVPNVKSFIWQMLQALAYCHTHRVVHRDLKPQNLLVKNDGTIKLADFGLARAFSLPSRCYTHEVVTLWYRAPEVLLGALYYSTAVDIWSLACIFAECLRNEPLFKGDSEIDQLFKIFQILGTPNSKTWAGVERFPDYKNNFPKWKRRDMRELITILDEDGIELLKQMLVYPPMDRITAKLALSHRFLRDMTLKLHDITLFYEK
;
A
#
# COMPACT_ATOMS: atom_id res chain seq x y z
N MET A 1 6.29 2.12 38.95
CA MET A 1 5.10 1.29 38.67
C MET A 1 5.53 0.24 37.68
N ASP A 2 5.77 -0.98 38.16
CA ASP A 2 6.20 -2.12 37.37
C ASP A 2 5.12 -2.52 36.38
N SER A 3 5.32 -2.19 35.10
CA SER A 3 4.52 -2.83 34.04
C SER A 3 5.06 -4.25 33.87
N ALA A 4 4.45 -5.20 34.56
CA ALA A 4 4.72 -6.62 34.42
C ALA A 4 4.72 -6.95 32.93
N SER A 5 5.83 -7.42 32.39
CA SER A 5 5.96 -7.90 31.00
C SER A 5 5.05 -9.11 30.84
N LYS A 6 3.80 -8.88 30.37
CA LYS A 6 2.86 -9.95 30.06
C LYS A 6 3.50 -10.87 29.03
N HIS A 7 3.57 -12.15 29.29
CA HIS A 7 3.99 -13.11 28.29
C HIS A 7 2.92 -13.22 27.21
N ILE A 8 3.33 -13.30 25.93
CA ILE A 8 2.37 -13.47 24.81
C ILE A 8 1.49 -14.68 25.04
N ALA A 9 2.08 -15.77 25.56
CA ALA A 9 1.35 -16.98 25.92
C ALA A 9 0.33 -16.79 27.05
N ASP A 10 0.41 -15.71 27.83
CA ASP A 10 -0.60 -15.40 28.88
C ASP A 10 -1.82 -14.70 28.31
N VAL A 11 -1.66 -13.99 27.17
CA VAL A 11 -2.69 -13.17 26.54
C VAL A 11 -3.34 -13.88 25.36
N PHE A 12 -2.58 -14.66 24.60
CA PHE A 12 -3.03 -15.26 23.34
C PHE A 12 -2.92 -16.77 23.31
N THR A 13 -3.82 -17.38 22.52
CA THR A 13 -3.80 -18.80 22.10
C THR A 13 -3.68 -18.87 20.58
N ASP A 14 -3.57 -20.10 20.04
CA ASP A 14 -3.70 -20.40 18.62
C ASP A 14 -2.76 -19.56 17.73
N LEU A 15 -1.45 -19.50 18.07
CA LEU A 15 -0.47 -18.79 17.28
C LEU A 15 -0.21 -19.51 15.94
N HIS A 16 -0.91 -19.08 14.88
CA HIS A 16 -0.68 -19.55 13.53
C HIS A 16 0.06 -18.50 12.71
N LYS A 17 1.23 -18.85 12.20
CA LYS A 17 1.98 -17.96 11.29
C LYS A 17 1.21 -17.81 9.97
N ILE A 18 0.87 -16.57 9.61
CA ILE A 18 0.12 -16.24 8.38
C ILE A 18 0.96 -15.45 7.37
N GLY A 19 2.08 -14.87 7.79
CA GLY A 19 2.98 -14.15 6.90
C GLY A 19 4.36 -13.96 7.50
N GLU A 20 5.35 -13.80 6.62
CA GLU A 20 6.71 -13.39 6.98
C GLU A 20 7.20 -12.42 5.91
N GLY A 21 7.78 -11.31 6.32
CA GLY A 21 8.34 -10.30 5.44
C GLY A 21 9.61 -9.69 6.03
N THR A 22 10.16 -8.73 5.32
CA THR A 22 11.41 -8.03 5.67
C THR A 22 11.40 -7.47 7.09
N TYR A 23 10.24 -7.03 7.58
CA TYR A 23 10.10 -6.32 8.86
C TYR A 23 9.71 -7.21 10.03
N GLY A 24 9.33 -8.45 9.77
CA GLY A 24 8.90 -9.35 10.84
C GLY A 24 8.00 -10.48 10.39
N THR A 25 7.44 -11.16 11.38
CA THR A 25 6.52 -12.28 11.18
C THR A 25 5.14 -11.92 11.71
N VAL A 26 4.10 -12.24 10.94
CA VAL A 26 2.71 -12.00 11.31
C VAL A 26 2.05 -13.32 11.70
N TYR A 27 1.35 -13.30 12.83
CA TYR A 27 0.62 -14.44 13.36
C TYR A 27 -0.87 -14.09 13.48
N LYS A 28 -1.74 -15.03 13.13
CA LYS A 28 -3.13 -15.04 13.55
C LYS A 28 -3.17 -15.61 14.96
N VAL A 29 -3.79 -14.90 15.88
CA VAL A 29 -3.87 -15.28 17.29
C VAL A 29 -5.29 -15.11 17.78
N ARG A 30 -5.63 -15.81 18.88
CA ARG A 30 -6.89 -15.64 19.58
C ARG A 30 -6.62 -15.07 20.97
N THR A 31 -7.31 -14.02 21.36
CA THR A 31 -7.23 -13.51 22.73
C THR A 31 -7.86 -14.49 23.71
N LYS A 32 -7.26 -14.65 24.88
CA LYS A 32 -7.80 -15.52 25.95
C LYS A 32 -8.99 -14.90 26.68
N GLN A 33 -9.09 -13.57 26.66
CA GLN A 33 -10.07 -12.83 27.42
C GLN A 33 -11.47 -12.91 26.81
N ASP A 34 -11.60 -12.69 25.51
CA ASP A 34 -12.87 -12.58 24.78
C ASP A 34 -12.98 -13.54 23.60
N GLY A 35 -11.89 -14.26 23.27
CA GLY A 35 -11.83 -15.19 22.14
C GLY A 35 -11.74 -14.53 20.78
N GLU A 36 -11.52 -13.21 20.69
CA GLU A 36 -11.43 -12.49 19.43
C GLU A 36 -10.15 -12.85 18.65
N LEU A 37 -10.25 -12.81 17.34
CA LEU A 37 -9.12 -13.01 16.45
C LEU A 37 -8.36 -11.70 16.27
N LYS A 38 -7.02 -11.75 16.42
CA LYS A 38 -6.12 -10.61 16.21
C LYS A 38 -4.97 -10.98 15.28
N ALA A 39 -4.39 -9.97 14.63
CA ALA A 39 -3.14 -10.10 13.89
C ALA A 39 -2.00 -9.59 14.77
N LEU A 40 -1.08 -10.49 15.12
CA LEU A 40 0.09 -10.20 15.95
C LEU A 40 1.31 -10.10 15.06
N LYS A 41 1.84 -8.89 14.86
CA LYS A 41 3.07 -8.65 14.08
C LYS A 41 4.28 -8.56 15.02
N GLN A 42 5.15 -9.56 14.95
CA GLN A 42 6.44 -9.55 15.65
C GLN A 42 7.45 -8.78 14.79
N ILE A 43 7.99 -7.70 15.33
CA ILE A 43 9.00 -6.89 14.66
C ILE A 43 10.40 -7.45 14.92
N ARG A 44 11.20 -7.57 13.86
CA ARG A 44 12.63 -7.94 13.97
C ARG A 44 13.43 -6.69 14.37
N LEU A 45 14.03 -6.71 15.55
CA LEU A 45 14.97 -5.69 15.99
C LEU A 45 16.39 -6.12 15.61
N ASN A 46 17.23 -5.17 15.18
CA ASN A 46 18.63 -5.46 14.82
C ASN A 46 19.39 -6.05 16.01
N GLN A 47 20.16 -7.11 15.76
CA GLN A 47 21.10 -7.66 16.74
C GLN A 47 22.21 -6.62 17.00
N GLY A 48 22.27 -6.07 18.19
CA GLY A 48 23.28 -5.08 18.61
C GLY A 48 22.72 -3.81 19.23
N CYS A 49 21.40 -3.55 19.15
CA CYS A 49 20.78 -2.48 19.90
C CYS A 49 20.32 -2.99 21.27
N GLU A 50 20.74 -2.33 22.35
CA GLU A 50 20.15 -2.53 23.68
C GLU A 50 18.76 -1.89 23.70
N GLY A 51 17.70 -2.73 23.49
CA GLY A 51 16.30 -2.31 23.54
C GLY A 51 15.67 -1.88 22.20
N VAL A 52 14.45 -1.37 22.28
CA VAL A 52 13.68 -0.87 21.14
C VAL A 52 14.14 0.54 20.77
N PRO A 53 14.56 0.83 19.52
CA PRO A 53 14.99 2.15 19.12
C PRO A 53 13.91 3.22 19.35
N SER A 54 14.29 4.43 19.77
CA SER A 54 13.35 5.53 20.03
C SER A 54 12.59 5.97 18.78
N THR A 55 13.19 5.82 17.59
CA THR A 55 12.55 6.06 16.29
C THR A 55 11.38 5.12 16.07
N CYS A 56 11.55 3.85 16.41
CA CYS A 56 10.54 2.80 16.38
C CYS A 56 9.33 3.16 17.26
N ILE A 57 9.61 3.58 18.49
CA ILE A 57 8.56 3.95 19.44
C ILE A 57 7.75 5.14 18.92
N ARG A 58 8.41 6.16 18.34
CA ARG A 58 7.70 7.31 17.75
C ARG A 58 6.76 6.91 16.62
N GLU A 59 7.20 6.07 15.69
CA GLU A 59 6.35 5.66 14.57
C GLU A 59 5.22 4.76 15.03
N VAL A 60 5.45 3.89 16.02
CA VAL A 60 4.38 3.10 16.64
C VAL A 60 3.36 4.01 17.32
N CYS A 61 3.79 5.05 18.04
CA CYS A 61 2.88 6.04 18.62
C CYS A 61 2.05 6.75 17.56
N LEU A 62 2.67 7.19 16.45
CA LEU A 62 1.95 7.80 15.33
C LEU A 62 0.91 6.84 14.72
N LEU A 63 1.26 5.56 14.54
CA LEU A 63 0.33 4.55 14.05
C LEU A 63 -0.86 4.33 15.00
N LYS A 64 -0.61 4.37 16.31
CA LYS A 64 -1.67 4.22 17.33
C LYS A 64 -2.64 5.41 17.33
N GLU A 65 -2.19 6.58 16.92
CA GLU A 65 -3.03 7.79 16.78
C GLU A 65 -3.89 7.78 15.51
N LEU A 66 -3.50 6.99 14.48
CA LEU A 66 -4.26 6.90 13.24
C LEU A 66 -5.53 6.08 13.43
N THR A 67 -6.65 6.78 13.59
CA THR A 67 -7.98 6.17 13.72
C THR A 67 -8.86 6.55 12.54
N HIS A 68 -9.11 5.59 11.64
CA HIS A 68 -9.94 5.79 10.45
C HIS A 68 -10.61 4.47 10.04
N PRO A 69 -11.87 4.46 9.56
CA PRO A 69 -12.58 3.22 9.19
C PRO A 69 -11.85 2.39 8.12
N ASN A 70 -11.09 3.03 7.24
CA ASN A 70 -10.34 2.37 6.16
C ASN A 70 -8.84 2.26 6.46
N ILE A 71 -8.44 2.27 7.72
CA ILE A 71 -7.09 1.95 8.20
C ILE A 71 -7.19 0.81 9.20
N VAL A 72 -6.29 -0.15 9.11
CA VAL A 72 -6.22 -1.25 10.09
C VAL A 72 -5.80 -0.68 11.43
N HIS A 73 -6.63 -0.86 12.44
CA HIS A 73 -6.42 -0.28 13.75
C HIS A 73 -5.32 -1.02 14.53
N LEU A 74 -4.32 -0.28 15.01
CA LEU A 74 -3.34 -0.77 15.97
C LEU A 74 -3.94 -0.69 17.38
N GLU A 75 -4.40 -1.84 17.91
CA GLU A 75 -5.09 -1.91 19.19
C GLU A 75 -4.13 -1.78 20.37
N ASP A 76 -3.02 -2.51 20.32
CA ASP A 76 -2.05 -2.50 21.41
C ASP A 76 -0.62 -2.81 20.96
N VAL A 77 0.32 -2.56 21.86
CA VAL A 77 1.75 -2.75 21.66
C VAL A 77 2.34 -3.47 22.87
N MET A 78 3.02 -4.59 22.63
CA MET A 78 3.65 -5.37 23.69
C MET A 78 5.17 -5.43 23.50
N ILE A 79 5.91 -5.20 24.58
CA ILE A 79 7.36 -5.38 24.60
C ILE A 79 7.66 -6.60 25.48
N HIS A 80 8.30 -7.61 24.90
CA HIS A 80 8.66 -8.82 25.60
C HIS A 80 10.17 -8.88 25.86
N LYS A 81 10.54 -9.02 27.15
CA LYS A 81 11.96 -9.10 27.63
C LYS A 81 12.85 -7.99 27.11
N GLY A 82 12.31 -6.78 26.86
CA GLY A 82 13.04 -5.63 26.34
C GLY A 82 13.62 -5.77 24.92
N ARG A 83 13.41 -6.93 24.26
CA ARG A 83 14.07 -7.27 22.98
C ARG A 83 13.14 -7.66 21.84
N LYS A 84 11.85 -7.86 22.09
CA LYS A 84 10.87 -8.21 21.07
C LYS A 84 9.70 -7.26 21.16
N LEU A 85 9.37 -6.60 20.04
CA LEU A 85 8.23 -5.72 19.91
C LEU A 85 7.13 -6.45 19.12
N TYR A 86 5.92 -6.42 19.66
CA TYR A 86 4.74 -6.99 19.04
C TYR A 86 3.68 -5.90 18.89
N LEU A 87 3.14 -5.82 17.69
CA LEU A 87 2.04 -4.93 17.36
C LEU A 87 0.79 -5.79 17.20
N ILE A 88 -0.29 -5.39 17.86
CA ILE A 88 -1.57 -6.11 17.87
C ILE A 88 -2.57 -5.31 17.07
N PHE A 89 -3.07 -5.91 15.98
CA PHE A 89 -4.03 -5.31 15.07
C PHE A 89 -5.35 -6.10 15.07
N GLU A 90 -6.43 -5.44 14.63
CA GLU A 90 -7.64 -6.14 14.22
C GLU A 90 -7.28 -7.18 13.14
N PHE A 91 -7.98 -8.32 13.14
CA PHE A 91 -7.74 -9.38 12.15
C PHE A 91 -8.75 -9.29 11.01
N ILE A 92 -8.26 -9.40 9.77
CA ILE A 92 -9.06 -9.45 8.55
C ILE A 92 -8.54 -10.63 7.71
N ASP A 93 -9.45 -11.49 7.27
CA ASP A 93 -9.11 -12.80 6.69
C ASP A 93 -8.40 -12.76 5.34
N GLN A 94 -8.64 -11.72 4.51
CA GLN A 94 -8.09 -11.67 3.16
C GLN A 94 -7.55 -10.29 2.79
N ASP A 95 -6.60 -10.29 1.89
CA ASP A 95 -6.13 -9.10 1.20
C ASP A 95 -6.67 -9.01 -0.24
N LEU A 96 -6.49 -7.84 -0.86
CA LEU A 96 -6.95 -7.59 -2.23
C LEU A 96 -6.24 -8.49 -3.25
N LYS A 97 -4.99 -8.91 -3.00
CA LYS A 97 -4.27 -9.81 -3.89
C LYS A 97 -4.93 -11.18 -3.93
N MET A 98 -5.26 -11.75 -2.77
CA MET A 98 -6.01 -13.01 -2.66
C MET A 98 -7.38 -12.92 -3.35
N LEU A 99 -8.08 -11.77 -3.19
CA LEU A 99 -9.36 -11.54 -3.85
C LEU A 99 -9.21 -11.54 -5.39
N LEU A 100 -8.23 -10.80 -5.93
CA LEU A 100 -7.96 -10.74 -7.38
C LEU A 100 -7.56 -12.11 -7.94
N GLU A 101 -6.70 -12.86 -7.25
CA GLU A 101 -6.30 -14.22 -7.66
C GLU A 101 -7.48 -15.18 -7.71
N ARG A 102 -8.39 -15.10 -6.74
CA ARG A 102 -9.61 -15.91 -6.71
C ARG A 102 -10.56 -15.60 -7.88
N LEU A 103 -10.64 -14.31 -8.27
CA LEU A 103 -11.48 -13.88 -9.37
C LEU A 103 -10.87 -14.17 -10.75
N SER A 104 -9.56 -14.41 -10.82
CA SER A 104 -8.83 -14.56 -12.08
C SER A 104 -9.48 -15.59 -13.02
N PRO A 105 -9.60 -15.29 -14.33
CA PRO A 105 -9.12 -14.07 -15.02
C PRO A 105 -10.12 -12.90 -15.03
N ARG A 106 -11.22 -12.96 -14.30
CA ARG A 106 -12.27 -11.92 -14.31
C ARG A 106 -11.84 -10.70 -13.49
N PRO A 107 -11.98 -9.48 -14.02
CA PRO A 107 -11.75 -8.27 -13.25
C PRO A 107 -12.86 -8.05 -12.20
N LEU A 108 -12.58 -7.21 -11.23
CA LEU A 108 -13.61 -6.71 -10.30
C LEU A 108 -14.63 -5.86 -11.05
N PRO A 109 -15.93 -5.95 -10.71
CA PRO A 109 -16.94 -5.04 -11.25
C PRO A 109 -16.62 -3.57 -10.94
N VAL A 110 -16.85 -2.69 -11.91
CA VAL A 110 -16.55 -1.25 -11.80
C VAL A 110 -17.12 -0.60 -10.52
N PRO A 111 -18.37 -0.90 -10.10
CA PRO A 111 -18.91 -0.34 -8.85
C PRO A 111 -18.09 -0.71 -7.59
N ASN A 112 -17.59 -1.97 -7.51
CA ASN A 112 -16.75 -2.41 -6.39
C ASN A 112 -15.38 -1.70 -6.44
N VAL A 113 -14.76 -1.63 -7.61
CA VAL A 113 -13.49 -0.90 -7.79
C VAL A 113 -13.65 0.57 -7.41
N LYS A 114 -14.72 1.20 -7.85
CA LYS A 114 -15.06 2.59 -7.52
C LYS A 114 -15.17 2.79 -6.00
N SER A 115 -15.88 1.88 -5.31
CA SER A 115 -15.98 1.87 -3.86
C SER A 115 -14.63 1.72 -3.18
N PHE A 116 -13.80 0.76 -3.62
CA PHE A 116 -12.48 0.53 -3.06
C PHE A 116 -11.56 1.74 -3.23
N ILE A 117 -11.52 2.33 -4.42
CA ILE A 117 -10.70 3.52 -4.70
C ILE A 117 -11.15 4.70 -3.85
N TRP A 118 -12.47 4.92 -3.71
CA TRP A 118 -13.01 5.99 -2.87
C TRP A 118 -12.61 5.82 -1.40
N GLN A 119 -12.74 4.61 -0.84
CA GLN A 119 -12.34 4.28 0.53
C GLN A 119 -10.82 4.48 0.73
N MET A 120 -9.99 4.03 -0.21
CA MET A 120 -8.54 4.21 -0.13
C MET A 120 -8.12 5.67 -0.25
N LEU A 121 -8.77 6.45 -1.09
CA LEU A 121 -8.52 7.90 -1.17
C LEU A 121 -8.88 8.60 0.15
N GLN A 122 -9.93 8.19 0.87
CA GLN A 122 -10.24 8.72 2.19
C GLN A 122 -9.14 8.39 3.21
N ALA A 123 -8.70 7.12 3.26
CA ALA A 123 -7.60 6.69 4.12
C ALA A 123 -6.32 7.47 3.83
N LEU A 124 -5.97 7.62 2.54
CA LEU A 124 -4.78 8.38 2.14
C LEU A 124 -4.91 9.87 2.43
N ALA A 125 -6.06 10.49 2.18
CA ALA A 125 -6.29 11.89 2.52
C ALA A 125 -6.13 12.14 4.02
N TYR A 126 -6.63 11.22 4.84
CA TYR A 126 -6.45 11.24 6.29
C TYR A 126 -4.96 11.12 6.67
N CYS A 127 -4.24 10.10 6.16
CA CYS A 127 -2.80 9.92 6.42
C CYS A 127 -1.99 11.14 5.99
N HIS A 128 -2.20 11.64 4.79
CA HIS A 128 -1.45 12.77 4.23
C HIS A 128 -1.68 14.06 5.02
N THR A 129 -2.88 14.28 5.56
CA THR A 129 -3.18 15.42 6.48
C THR A 129 -2.40 15.30 7.78
N HIS A 130 -2.17 14.08 8.28
CA HIS A 130 -1.34 13.80 9.46
C HIS A 130 0.15 13.65 9.12
N ARG A 131 0.57 14.03 7.91
CA ARG A 131 1.96 13.95 7.41
C ARG A 131 2.54 12.53 7.40
N VAL A 132 1.68 11.53 7.25
CA VAL A 132 2.06 10.13 7.13
C VAL A 132 1.97 9.72 5.66
N VAL A 133 3.05 9.16 5.13
CA VAL A 133 3.14 8.59 3.77
C VAL A 133 3.33 7.08 3.90
N HIS A 134 2.53 6.30 3.19
CA HIS A 134 2.54 4.83 3.31
C HIS A 134 3.78 4.20 2.65
N ARG A 135 4.11 4.58 1.41
CA ARG A 135 5.31 4.20 0.61
C ARG A 135 5.36 2.78 0.06
N ASP A 136 4.56 1.86 0.57
CA ASP A 136 4.53 0.47 0.12
C ASP A 136 3.09 0.00 -0.17
N LEU A 137 2.31 0.83 -0.87
CA LEU A 137 0.98 0.46 -1.32
C LEU A 137 1.07 -0.62 -2.39
N LYS A 138 0.39 -1.73 -2.13
CA LYS A 138 0.25 -2.89 -3.03
C LYS A 138 -0.98 -3.70 -2.62
N PRO A 139 -1.54 -4.56 -3.47
CA PRO A 139 -2.74 -5.34 -3.14
C PRO A 139 -2.64 -6.15 -1.86
N GLN A 140 -1.45 -6.66 -1.50
CA GLN A 140 -1.23 -7.43 -0.26
C GLN A 140 -1.39 -6.57 1.01
N ASN A 141 -1.22 -5.25 0.91
CA ASN A 141 -1.35 -4.32 2.03
C ASN A 141 -2.74 -3.67 2.11
N LEU A 142 -3.68 -4.12 1.29
CA LEU A 142 -5.08 -3.70 1.28
C LEU A 142 -5.96 -4.86 1.73
N LEU A 143 -6.43 -4.82 2.98
CA LEU A 143 -7.24 -5.89 3.57
C LEU A 143 -8.71 -5.64 3.26
N VAL A 144 -9.42 -6.69 2.85
CA VAL A 144 -10.79 -6.60 2.35
C VAL A 144 -11.72 -7.43 3.22
N LYS A 145 -12.77 -6.81 3.76
CA LYS A 145 -13.85 -7.49 4.48
C LYS A 145 -14.94 -7.94 3.52
N ASN A 146 -15.72 -8.93 3.93
CA ASN A 146 -16.83 -9.46 3.12
C ASN A 146 -17.93 -8.43 2.85
N ASP A 147 -18.10 -7.46 3.73
CA ASP A 147 -19.05 -6.36 3.58
C ASP A 147 -18.63 -5.27 2.57
N GLY A 148 -17.51 -5.47 1.87
CA GLY A 148 -16.96 -4.50 0.91
C GLY A 148 -16.12 -3.39 1.53
N THR A 149 -15.87 -3.44 2.84
CA THR A 149 -14.92 -2.53 3.49
C THR A 149 -13.50 -2.91 3.11
N ILE A 150 -12.72 -1.94 2.64
CA ILE A 150 -11.28 -2.12 2.41
C ILE A 150 -10.48 -1.27 3.39
N LYS A 151 -9.41 -1.85 3.93
CA LYS A 151 -8.56 -1.20 4.94
C LYS A 151 -7.09 -1.24 4.56
N LEU A 152 -6.44 -0.10 4.75
CA LEU A 152 -5.01 0.09 4.55
C LEU A 152 -4.24 -0.52 5.72
N ALA A 153 -3.35 -1.46 5.42
CA ALA A 153 -2.51 -2.17 6.38
C ALA A 153 -1.03 -1.95 6.08
N ASP A 154 -0.19 -2.30 7.02
CA ASP A 154 1.26 -2.40 6.87
C ASP A 154 1.92 -1.08 6.43
N PHE A 155 1.60 0.00 7.15
CA PHE A 155 2.33 1.26 7.02
C PHE A 155 3.83 0.97 7.13
N GLY A 156 4.58 1.36 6.11
CA GLY A 156 5.99 1.06 5.98
C GLY A 156 6.80 1.50 7.19
N LEU A 157 6.79 0.70 8.26
CA LEU A 157 7.65 0.81 9.43
C LEU A 157 9.14 0.73 9.04
N ALA A 158 9.42 0.54 7.75
CA ALA A 158 10.74 0.43 7.17
C ALA A 158 11.70 1.57 7.53
N ARG A 159 11.18 2.75 7.81
CA ARG A 159 12.02 3.89 8.20
C ARG A 159 12.29 3.95 9.70
N ALA A 160 11.39 3.41 10.54
CA ALA A 160 11.59 3.31 11.98
C ALA A 160 12.74 2.37 12.34
N PHE A 161 12.86 1.31 11.59
CA PHE A 161 13.78 0.22 11.91
C PHE A 161 15.14 0.34 11.22
N SER A 162 15.47 1.52 10.62
CA SER A 162 16.80 1.88 10.11
C SER A 162 17.63 0.72 9.58
N LEU A 163 17.09 -0.06 8.67
CA LEU A 163 17.92 -0.86 7.80
C LEU A 163 18.48 0.09 6.74
N PRO A 164 19.81 0.20 6.58
CA PRO A 164 20.35 0.96 5.47
C PRO A 164 19.76 0.40 4.19
N SER A 165 19.15 1.25 3.39
CA SER A 165 18.41 0.94 2.17
C SER A 165 19.28 0.35 1.03
N ARG A 166 20.41 -0.30 1.35
CA ARG A 166 21.38 -0.88 0.42
C ARG A 166 21.69 -2.36 0.64
N CYS A 167 20.97 -3.06 1.50
CA CYS A 167 21.05 -4.51 1.52
C CYS A 167 19.88 -5.09 0.72
N TYR A 168 20.08 -5.19 -0.59
CA TYR A 168 19.28 -6.07 -1.44
C TYR A 168 19.60 -7.52 -1.07
N THR A 169 18.89 -8.07 -0.10
CA THR A 169 18.67 -9.50 -0.09
C THR A 169 17.74 -9.83 -1.25
N HIS A 170 17.97 -10.95 -1.93
CA HIS A 170 17.19 -11.44 -3.07
C HIS A 170 15.70 -11.75 -2.78
N GLU A 171 15.08 -11.07 -1.82
CA GLU A 171 13.63 -11.02 -1.72
C GLU A 171 13.14 -10.07 -2.80
N VAL A 172 12.41 -10.61 -3.76
CA VAL A 172 11.78 -9.87 -4.86
C VAL A 172 10.76 -8.89 -4.26
N VAL A 173 11.24 -7.68 -3.94
CA VAL A 173 10.37 -6.57 -3.55
C VAL A 173 9.52 -6.23 -4.75
N THR A 174 8.22 -6.31 -4.63
CA THR A 174 7.30 -6.02 -5.73
C THR A 174 7.46 -4.56 -6.18
N LEU A 175 8.07 -4.35 -7.34
CA LEU A 175 8.38 -3.04 -7.91
C LEU A 175 7.19 -2.42 -8.67
N TRP A 176 6.16 -3.22 -8.96
CA TRP A 176 5.10 -2.91 -9.92
C TRP A 176 4.27 -1.66 -9.58
N TYR A 177 4.27 -1.26 -8.32
CA TYR A 177 3.50 -0.10 -7.80
C TYR A 177 4.41 1.09 -7.47
N ARG A 178 5.72 0.97 -7.71
CA ARG A 178 6.69 2.01 -7.36
C ARG A 178 6.62 3.19 -8.32
N ALA A 179 6.55 4.40 -7.77
CA ALA A 179 6.48 5.62 -8.56
C ALA A 179 7.80 5.89 -9.31
N PRO A 180 7.75 6.51 -10.51
CA PRO A 180 8.93 6.68 -11.38
C PRO A 180 9.99 7.58 -10.76
N GLU A 181 9.63 8.59 -9.96
CA GLU A 181 10.60 9.42 -9.24
C GLU A 181 11.43 8.60 -8.24
N VAL A 182 10.83 7.57 -7.63
CA VAL A 182 11.53 6.67 -6.71
C VAL A 182 12.50 5.77 -7.48
N LEU A 183 12.06 5.21 -8.60
CA LEU A 183 12.86 4.37 -9.48
C LEU A 183 14.02 5.15 -10.14
N LEU A 184 13.85 6.47 -10.30
CA LEU A 184 14.89 7.38 -10.82
C LEU A 184 15.81 7.91 -9.71
N GLY A 185 15.72 7.41 -8.49
CA GLY A 185 16.64 7.72 -7.39
C GLY A 185 16.33 9.04 -6.66
N ALA A 186 15.06 9.47 -6.60
CA ALA A 186 14.68 10.65 -5.81
C ALA A 186 15.08 10.49 -4.34
N LEU A 187 15.76 11.51 -3.80
CA LEU A 187 16.18 11.53 -2.39
C LEU A 187 15.01 11.78 -1.42
N TYR A 188 13.98 12.45 -1.89
CA TYR A 188 12.81 12.85 -1.09
C TYR A 188 11.53 12.31 -1.71
N TYR A 189 10.67 11.78 -0.87
CA TYR A 189 9.35 11.29 -1.27
C TYR A 189 8.28 12.27 -0.81
N SER A 190 7.25 12.44 -1.64
CA SER A 190 6.03 13.18 -1.28
C SER A 190 4.85 12.21 -1.14
N THR A 191 3.72 12.73 -0.72
CA THR A 191 2.44 11.97 -0.68
C THR A 191 2.01 11.48 -2.07
N ALA A 192 2.57 12.05 -3.13
CA ALA A 192 2.28 11.67 -4.52
C ALA A 192 2.69 10.22 -4.86
N VAL A 193 3.67 9.62 -4.13
CA VAL A 193 4.05 8.22 -4.37
C VAL A 193 2.90 7.25 -4.05
N ASP A 194 2.11 7.54 -3.01
CA ASP A 194 0.95 6.72 -2.65
C ASP A 194 -0.17 6.81 -3.70
N ILE A 195 -0.35 7.99 -4.29
CA ILE A 195 -1.34 8.19 -5.37
C ILE A 195 -0.95 7.40 -6.62
N TRP A 196 0.35 7.37 -6.97
CA TRP A 196 0.83 6.53 -8.06
C TRP A 196 0.56 5.05 -7.80
N SER A 197 0.92 4.56 -6.62
CA SER A 197 0.71 3.17 -6.24
C SER A 197 -0.77 2.81 -6.25
N LEU A 198 -1.65 3.69 -5.73
CA LEU A 198 -3.10 3.49 -5.77
C LEU A 198 -3.63 3.46 -7.21
N ALA A 199 -3.07 4.29 -8.12
CA ALA A 199 -3.44 4.26 -9.54
C ALA A 199 -3.08 2.93 -10.21
N CYS A 200 -1.92 2.36 -9.88
CA CYS A 200 -1.53 1.04 -10.37
C CYS A 200 -2.50 -0.05 -9.87
N ILE A 201 -2.89 0.00 -8.59
CA ILE A 201 -3.87 -0.92 -8.00
C ILE A 201 -5.25 -0.73 -8.65
N PHE A 202 -5.67 0.52 -8.89
CA PHE A 202 -6.92 0.83 -9.58
C PHE A 202 -6.99 0.16 -10.95
N ALA A 203 -5.93 0.31 -11.76
CA ALA A 203 -5.83 -0.34 -13.05
C ALA A 203 -5.82 -1.89 -12.94
N GLU A 204 -5.11 -2.44 -11.94
CA GLU A 204 -5.04 -3.89 -11.72
C GLU A 204 -6.41 -4.48 -11.35
N CYS A 205 -7.19 -3.82 -10.50
CA CYS A 205 -8.56 -4.24 -10.18
C CYS A 205 -9.47 -4.34 -11.42
N LEU A 206 -9.27 -3.45 -12.39
CA LEU A 206 -10.06 -3.38 -13.62
C LEU A 206 -9.59 -4.33 -14.73
N ARG A 207 -8.36 -4.85 -14.62
CA ARG A 207 -7.73 -5.71 -15.63
C ARG A 207 -7.48 -7.12 -15.13
N ASN A 208 -7.45 -7.30 -13.82
CA ASN A 208 -6.98 -8.48 -13.09
C ASN A 208 -5.52 -8.86 -13.42
N GLU A 209 -4.74 -7.89 -13.85
CA GLU A 209 -3.29 -7.99 -14.08
C GLU A 209 -2.60 -6.64 -13.78
N PRO A 210 -1.36 -6.65 -13.26
CA PRO A 210 -0.62 -5.43 -12.96
C PRO A 210 -0.47 -4.54 -14.20
N LEU A 211 -0.62 -3.22 -14.03
CA LEU A 211 -0.47 -2.25 -15.11
C LEU A 211 0.98 -2.20 -15.63
N PHE A 212 1.94 -2.23 -14.72
CA PHE A 212 3.36 -2.17 -15.00
C PHE A 212 4.06 -3.36 -14.32
N LYS A 213 4.37 -4.42 -15.07
CA LYS A 213 4.97 -5.64 -14.55
C LYS A 213 6.43 -5.72 -14.97
N GLY A 214 7.33 -5.09 -14.20
CA GLY A 214 8.78 -5.13 -14.40
C GLY A 214 9.46 -6.14 -13.49
N ASP A 215 10.55 -6.74 -13.98
CA ASP A 215 11.35 -7.74 -13.26
C ASP A 215 12.57 -7.13 -12.57
N SER A 216 12.91 -5.88 -12.89
CA SER A 216 13.96 -5.06 -12.30
C SER A 216 13.55 -3.59 -12.26
N GLU A 217 14.27 -2.74 -11.53
CA GLU A 217 13.96 -1.30 -11.47
C GLU A 217 14.03 -0.65 -12.87
N ILE A 218 15.00 -1.02 -13.70
CA ILE A 218 15.10 -0.49 -15.06
C ILE A 218 13.98 -1.05 -15.95
N ASP A 219 13.64 -2.32 -15.84
CA ASP A 219 12.54 -2.90 -16.61
C ASP A 219 11.20 -2.29 -16.16
N GLN A 220 11.02 -2.04 -14.85
CA GLN A 220 9.85 -1.35 -14.32
C GLN A 220 9.71 0.06 -14.93
N LEU A 221 10.80 0.83 -15.02
CA LEU A 221 10.80 2.12 -15.72
C LEU A 221 10.40 1.95 -17.19
N PHE A 222 10.92 0.94 -17.88
CA PHE A 222 10.60 0.71 -19.29
C PHE A 222 9.14 0.30 -19.48
N LYS A 223 8.55 -0.53 -18.58
CA LYS A 223 7.10 -0.82 -18.60
C LYS A 223 6.26 0.43 -18.43
N ILE A 224 6.66 1.34 -17.53
CA ILE A 224 6.00 2.63 -17.36
C ILE A 224 6.11 3.47 -18.64
N PHE A 225 7.30 3.58 -19.22
CA PHE A 225 7.57 4.39 -20.43
C PHE A 225 6.84 3.84 -21.67
N GLN A 226 6.72 2.53 -21.81
CA GLN A 226 5.98 1.88 -22.89
C GLN A 226 4.50 2.26 -22.90
N ILE A 227 3.91 2.56 -21.74
CA ILE A 227 2.50 2.94 -21.62
C ILE A 227 2.35 4.46 -21.61
N LEU A 228 3.09 5.17 -20.77
CA LEU A 228 2.91 6.61 -20.56
C LEU A 228 3.79 7.48 -21.47
N GLY A 229 4.67 6.87 -22.26
CA GLY A 229 5.68 7.57 -23.05
C GLY A 229 6.94 7.87 -22.25
N THR A 230 8.10 7.86 -22.89
CA THR A 230 9.37 8.19 -22.23
C THR A 230 9.38 9.66 -21.82
N PRO A 231 9.60 9.98 -20.53
CA PRO A 231 9.61 11.37 -20.09
C PRO A 231 10.83 12.14 -20.64
N ASN A 232 10.65 13.43 -20.82
CA ASN A 232 11.67 14.38 -21.24
C ASN A 232 11.41 15.73 -20.57
N SER A 233 12.27 16.72 -20.77
CA SER A 233 12.15 18.06 -20.16
C SER A 233 10.84 18.78 -20.43
N LYS A 234 10.11 18.44 -21.53
CA LYS A 234 8.78 19.02 -21.83
C LYS A 234 7.65 18.35 -21.05
N THR A 235 7.75 17.04 -20.80
CA THR A 235 6.70 16.26 -20.09
C THR A 235 6.99 16.13 -18.60
N TRP A 236 8.23 16.32 -18.18
CA TRP A 236 8.66 16.33 -16.80
C TRP A 236 9.86 17.25 -16.61
N ALA A 237 9.61 18.52 -16.31
CA ALA A 237 10.67 19.50 -16.11
C ALA A 237 11.66 19.04 -15.02
N GLY A 238 12.95 19.01 -15.37
CA GLY A 238 14.02 18.60 -14.46
C GLY A 238 14.20 17.09 -14.29
N VAL A 239 13.57 16.25 -15.09
CA VAL A 239 13.74 14.79 -15.04
C VAL A 239 15.21 14.37 -15.23
N GLU A 240 15.98 15.12 -16.01
CA GLU A 240 17.41 14.88 -16.26
C GLU A 240 18.28 15.03 -14.98
N ARG A 241 17.74 15.62 -13.91
CA ARG A 241 18.46 15.83 -12.64
C ARG A 241 18.36 14.62 -11.70
N PHE A 242 17.48 13.66 -12.00
CA PHE A 242 17.40 12.46 -11.17
C PHE A 242 18.65 11.59 -11.36
N PRO A 243 19.21 11.00 -10.28
CA PRO A 243 20.49 10.26 -10.33
C PRO A 243 20.50 9.13 -11.35
N ASP A 244 19.38 8.41 -11.48
CA ASP A 244 19.29 7.22 -12.33
C ASP A 244 18.64 7.51 -13.70
N TYR A 245 18.36 8.78 -14.03
CA TYR A 245 17.90 9.16 -15.35
C TYR A 245 19.05 9.09 -16.37
N LYS A 246 18.71 8.56 -17.57
CA LYS A 246 19.68 8.47 -18.67
C LYS A 246 19.10 8.99 -19.98
N ASN A 247 19.82 9.87 -20.65
CA ASN A 247 19.40 10.47 -21.93
C ASN A 247 19.24 9.46 -23.08
N ASN A 248 19.87 8.29 -22.96
CA ASN A 248 19.81 7.21 -23.94
C ASN A 248 18.71 6.18 -23.68
N PHE A 249 17.78 6.45 -22.76
CA PHE A 249 16.60 5.60 -22.61
C PHE A 249 15.85 5.46 -23.93
N PRO A 250 15.35 4.26 -24.26
CA PRO A 250 14.50 4.05 -25.42
C PRO A 250 13.30 5.01 -25.39
N LYS A 251 12.93 5.57 -26.54
CA LYS A 251 11.88 6.59 -26.66
C LYS A 251 10.58 5.96 -27.13
N TRP A 252 9.64 5.80 -26.21
CA TRP A 252 8.28 5.34 -26.50
C TRP A 252 7.30 6.51 -26.57
N LYS A 253 6.28 6.36 -27.44
CA LYS A 253 5.11 7.25 -27.46
C LYS A 253 4.10 6.82 -26.43
N ARG A 254 3.37 7.78 -25.87
CA ARG A 254 2.25 7.50 -24.95
C ARG A 254 1.15 6.71 -25.68
N ARG A 255 0.66 5.65 -25.05
CA ARG A 255 -0.49 4.88 -25.50
C ARG A 255 -1.79 5.49 -24.98
N ASP A 256 -2.92 5.22 -25.64
CA ASP A 256 -4.22 5.61 -25.08
C ASP A 256 -4.60 4.62 -23.95
N MET A 257 -4.91 5.18 -22.79
CA MET A 257 -5.32 4.39 -21.61
C MET A 257 -6.63 3.64 -21.85
N ARG A 258 -7.49 4.15 -22.74
CA ARG A 258 -8.76 3.49 -23.13
C ARG A 258 -8.54 2.15 -23.83
N GLU A 259 -7.46 2.00 -24.56
CA GLU A 259 -7.09 0.71 -25.18
C GLU A 259 -6.70 -0.35 -24.16
N LEU A 260 -6.20 0.07 -23.00
CA LEU A 260 -5.73 -0.81 -21.93
C LEU A 260 -6.83 -1.13 -20.91
N ILE A 261 -7.79 -0.23 -20.72
CA ILE A 261 -8.87 -0.34 -19.73
C ILE A 261 -10.19 0.03 -20.41
N THR A 262 -10.75 -0.93 -21.12
CA THR A 262 -11.94 -0.74 -21.97
C THR A 262 -13.27 -0.66 -21.20
N ILE A 263 -13.27 -1.15 -19.94
CA ILE A 263 -14.50 -1.21 -19.13
C ILE A 263 -14.79 0.05 -18.32
N LEU A 264 -13.86 1.01 -18.33
CA LEU A 264 -13.96 2.26 -17.57
C LEU A 264 -14.53 3.38 -18.43
N ASP A 265 -15.40 4.20 -17.87
CA ASP A 265 -15.93 5.39 -18.52
C ASP A 265 -14.88 6.51 -18.67
N GLU A 266 -15.24 7.59 -19.36
CA GLU A 266 -14.32 8.71 -19.60
C GLU A 266 -13.87 9.39 -18.30
N ASP A 267 -14.76 9.50 -17.32
CA ASP A 267 -14.47 10.13 -16.04
C ASP A 267 -13.45 9.30 -15.23
N GLY A 268 -13.61 7.98 -15.25
CA GLY A 268 -12.66 7.08 -14.60
C GLY A 268 -11.29 7.05 -15.28
N ILE A 269 -11.27 7.07 -16.61
CA ILE A 269 -10.03 7.20 -17.39
C ILE A 269 -9.33 8.53 -17.09
N GLU A 270 -10.09 9.63 -16.95
CA GLU A 270 -9.51 10.93 -16.61
C GLU A 270 -8.90 10.93 -15.21
N LEU A 271 -9.61 10.40 -14.20
CA LEU A 271 -9.07 10.25 -12.85
C LEU A 271 -7.76 9.43 -12.87
N LEU A 272 -7.77 8.29 -13.53
CA LEU A 272 -6.58 7.45 -13.63
C LEU A 272 -5.40 8.19 -14.31
N LYS A 273 -5.66 8.95 -15.37
CA LYS A 273 -4.64 9.78 -16.04
C LYS A 273 -4.07 10.86 -15.11
N GLN A 274 -4.89 11.48 -14.26
CA GLN A 274 -4.46 12.50 -13.29
C GLN A 274 -3.65 11.88 -12.14
N MET A 275 -3.92 10.62 -11.79
CA MET A 275 -3.13 9.89 -10.79
C MET A 275 -1.80 9.38 -11.34
N LEU A 276 -1.67 9.15 -12.66
CA LEU A 276 -0.47 8.65 -13.35
C LEU A 276 0.30 9.77 -14.07
N VAL A 277 0.37 10.95 -13.48
CA VAL A 277 1.19 12.07 -13.95
C VAL A 277 2.64 11.90 -13.49
N TYR A 278 3.62 12.14 -14.38
CA TYR A 278 5.04 12.00 -14.06
C TYR A 278 5.49 12.96 -12.97
N PRO A 279 5.36 14.31 -13.14
CA PRO A 279 5.80 15.22 -12.10
C PRO A 279 4.97 15.03 -10.82
N PRO A 280 5.60 14.70 -9.66
CA PRO A 280 4.86 14.45 -8.43
C PRO A 280 4.00 15.66 -7.97
N MET A 281 4.42 16.88 -8.30
CA MET A 281 3.71 18.11 -7.93
C MET A 281 2.44 18.36 -8.75
N ASP A 282 2.37 17.79 -9.97
CA ASP A 282 1.22 17.91 -10.87
C ASP A 282 0.25 16.73 -10.71
N ARG A 283 0.66 15.69 -9.99
CA ARG A 283 -0.16 14.51 -9.71
C ARG A 283 -1.29 14.90 -8.76
N ILE A 284 -2.52 14.47 -9.08
CA ILE A 284 -3.71 14.76 -8.24
C ILE A 284 -3.47 14.30 -6.80
N THR A 285 -3.90 15.11 -5.81
CA THR A 285 -3.84 14.71 -4.40
C THR A 285 -5.03 13.82 -4.03
N ALA A 286 -4.92 13.03 -2.94
CA ALA A 286 -6.04 12.22 -2.47
C ALA A 286 -7.30 13.06 -2.21
N LYS A 287 -7.13 14.24 -1.60
CA LYS A 287 -8.25 15.17 -1.31
C LYS A 287 -8.95 15.66 -2.60
N LEU A 288 -8.18 16.03 -3.62
CA LEU A 288 -8.76 16.48 -4.91
C LEU A 288 -9.41 15.32 -5.67
N ALA A 289 -8.78 14.13 -5.62
CA ALA A 289 -9.33 12.93 -6.25
C ALA A 289 -10.69 12.53 -5.69
N LEU A 290 -10.93 12.69 -4.38
CA LEU A 290 -12.23 12.46 -3.74
C LEU A 290 -13.35 13.37 -4.30
N SER A 291 -13.01 14.56 -4.81
CA SER A 291 -13.95 15.49 -5.43
C SER A 291 -14.12 15.28 -6.94
N HIS A 292 -13.42 14.28 -7.50
CA HIS A 292 -13.47 14.01 -8.93
C HIS A 292 -14.85 13.50 -9.35
N ARG A 293 -15.31 13.89 -10.56
CA ARG A 293 -16.65 13.54 -11.07
C ARG A 293 -16.89 12.03 -11.15
N PHE A 294 -15.87 11.21 -11.40
CA PHE A 294 -15.96 9.75 -11.35
C PHE A 294 -16.47 9.22 -10.01
N LEU A 295 -16.16 9.89 -8.89
CA LEU A 295 -16.50 9.44 -7.53
C LEU A 295 -17.72 10.18 -6.93
N ARG A 296 -18.36 11.08 -7.69
CA ARG A 296 -19.45 11.97 -7.19
C ARG A 296 -20.65 11.21 -6.62
N ASP A 297 -20.98 10.04 -7.19
CA ASP A 297 -22.11 9.20 -6.80
C ASP A 297 -21.79 8.21 -5.68
N MET A 298 -20.54 8.26 -5.15
CA MET A 298 -20.15 7.43 -4.01
C MET A 298 -20.83 7.93 -2.74
N THR A 299 -22.01 7.42 -2.50
CA THR A 299 -22.66 7.45 -1.20
C THR A 299 -22.10 6.31 -0.35
N LEU A 300 -22.25 6.38 0.97
CA LEU A 300 -21.76 5.41 1.96
C LEU A 300 -22.29 3.95 1.81
N LYS A 301 -22.83 3.58 0.66
CA LYS A 301 -23.25 2.20 0.38
C LYS A 301 -22.02 1.40 -0.05
N LEU A 302 -21.52 0.59 0.88
CA LEU A 302 -20.54 -0.44 0.58
C LEU A 302 -21.18 -1.49 -0.35
N HIS A 303 -20.42 -1.97 -1.31
CA HIS A 303 -20.85 -3.07 -2.17
C HIS A 303 -20.38 -4.38 -1.56
N ASP A 304 -21.32 -5.20 -1.16
CA ASP A 304 -21.04 -6.53 -0.59
C ASP A 304 -20.28 -7.38 -1.63
N ILE A 305 -19.20 -7.98 -1.21
CA ILE A 305 -18.38 -8.88 -2.03
C ILE A 305 -18.67 -10.36 -1.77
N THR A 306 -19.55 -10.70 -0.83
CA THR A 306 -19.90 -12.10 -0.54
C THR A 306 -20.46 -12.83 -1.76
N LEU A 307 -21.14 -12.12 -2.66
CA LEU A 307 -21.66 -12.65 -3.93
C LEU A 307 -20.59 -13.27 -4.84
N PHE A 308 -19.31 -12.98 -4.60
CA PHE A 308 -18.20 -13.59 -5.34
C PHE A 308 -17.76 -14.94 -4.78
N TYR A 309 -18.29 -15.36 -3.61
CA TYR A 309 -17.91 -16.61 -2.94
C TYR A 309 -18.84 -17.78 -3.28
N GLU A 310 -19.97 -17.53 -3.93
CA GLU A 310 -21.02 -18.55 -4.18
C GLU A 310 -20.94 -19.23 -5.57
N LYS A 311 -19.73 -19.44 -6.11
CA LYS A 311 -19.60 -20.23 -7.35
C LYS A 311 -18.38 -21.14 -7.34
#